data_322cd463fe1d52a88a5d84e822a66475
#
_entry.id   322cd463fe1d52a88a5d84e822a66475
#
_cell.length_a   1.000
_cell.length_b   1.000
_cell.length_c   1.000
_cell.angle_alpha   90.00
_cell.angle_beta   90.00
_cell.angle_gamma   90.00
#
_symmetry.space_group_name_H-M   'P 1'
#
loop_
_entity.id
_entity.type
_entity.pdbx_description
1 polymer ?
#
loop_
_entity_poly.entity_id
_entity_poly.type
_entity_poly.pdbx_seq_one_letter_code
_entity_poly.pdbx_strand_id
1 'polypeptide(L)'
;MKENYEDNEKKVTEVKLEAPVTYSDLLRDLTKSKDEGNALYKEKKIEEARLKFKEGYDKFERDYPKLNKDSSNNKENKEILLLAKKILSNLALCFYIQKKYIEAIEYDMKLLQSYPKFAKSLVRLFNSYSKLNKIQQAVYYGELFLELDQETRDKYKGIQNKVKEVQLKLKEIQKEEKDKIKKDFGKYVVPLVILCIAVLGYLLSRKNEH
;
A
#
# COMPACT_ATOMS: atom_id res chain seq x y z
N MET A 1 -37.06 62.58 -11.07
CA MET A 1 -36.28 61.32 -11.19
C MET A 1 -35.27 61.36 -10.09
N LYS A 2 -35.47 60.51 -9.06
CA LYS A 2 -34.49 60.29 -7.96
C LYS A 2 -34.02 58.85 -8.12
N GLU A 3 -32.77 58.70 -8.51
CA GLU A 3 -32.13 57.44 -8.60
C GLU A 3 -31.74 57.00 -7.20
N ASN A 4 -32.25 55.81 -6.80
CA ASN A 4 -31.87 55.11 -5.59
C ASN A 4 -30.53 54.40 -5.84
N TYR A 5 -29.49 54.86 -5.18
CA TYR A 5 -28.27 54.07 -5.03
C TYR A 5 -28.47 53.12 -3.85
N GLU A 6 -28.72 51.85 -4.16
CA GLU A 6 -28.67 50.77 -3.17
C GLU A 6 -27.22 50.46 -2.81
N ASP A 7 -26.90 50.67 -1.55
CA ASP A 7 -25.62 50.27 -0.92
C ASP A 7 -25.45 48.75 -0.95
N ASN A 8 -24.60 48.28 -1.84
CA ASN A 8 -24.06 46.94 -1.79
C ASN A 8 -22.96 46.85 -0.72
N GLU A 9 -23.35 46.71 0.54
CA GLU A 9 -22.44 46.27 1.58
C GLU A 9 -21.91 44.87 1.22
N LYS A 10 -20.70 44.82 0.66
CA LYS A 10 -19.94 43.61 0.51
C LYS A 10 -19.70 43.04 1.89
N LYS A 11 -20.42 41.95 2.24
CA LYS A 11 -20.09 41.07 3.36
C LYS A 11 -18.68 40.54 3.13
N VAL A 12 -17.71 41.24 3.69
CA VAL A 12 -16.33 40.69 3.85
C VAL A 12 -16.46 39.60 4.89
N THR A 13 -16.52 38.34 4.42
CA THR A 13 -16.37 37.19 5.29
C THR A 13 -14.97 37.27 5.90
N GLU A 14 -14.90 37.60 7.18
CA GLU A 14 -13.66 37.50 7.97
C GLU A 14 -13.11 36.09 7.82
N VAL A 15 -12.06 35.97 7.03
CA VAL A 15 -11.23 34.75 7.02
C VAL A 15 -10.57 34.71 8.39
N LYS A 16 -11.12 33.94 9.31
CA LYS A 16 -10.44 33.60 10.57
C LYS A 16 -9.10 33.02 10.19
N LEU A 17 -8.04 33.81 10.31
CA LEU A 17 -6.67 33.32 10.26
C LEU A 17 -6.52 32.32 11.42
N GLU A 18 -6.49 31.03 11.08
CA GLU A 18 -6.16 29.99 12.05
C GLU A 18 -4.76 30.29 12.61
N ALA A 19 -4.61 30.20 13.93
CA ALA A 19 -3.33 30.39 14.58
C ALA A 19 -2.29 29.44 13.97
N PRO A 20 -1.03 29.88 13.80
CA PRO A 20 0.01 29.04 13.22
C PRO A 20 0.19 27.77 14.07
N VAL A 21 0.18 26.61 13.41
CA VAL A 21 0.41 25.31 14.05
C VAL A 21 1.85 25.27 14.59
N THR A 22 2.03 24.90 15.86
CA THR A 22 3.35 24.71 16.47
C THR A 22 3.74 23.25 16.53
N TYR A 23 5.04 22.96 16.65
CA TYR A 23 5.54 21.60 16.86
C TYR A 23 4.95 20.96 18.12
N SER A 24 4.87 21.70 19.22
CA SER A 24 4.33 21.22 20.50
C SER A 24 2.84 20.90 20.43
N ASP A 25 2.05 21.68 19.69
CA ASP A 25 0.63 21.41 19.49
C ASP A 25 0.43 20.13 18.67
N LEU A 26 1.14 20.00 17.56
CA LEU A 26 1.03 18.79 16.74
C LEU A 26 1.50 17.56 17.51
N LEU A 27 2.61 17.65 18.24
CA LEU A 27 3.14 16.55 19.06
C LEU A 27 2.12 16.11 20.12
N ARG A 28 1.51 17.06 20.86
CA ARG A 28 0.46 16.79 21.84
C ARG A 28 -0.72 16.07 21.21
N ASP A 29 -1.21 16.56 20.09
CA ASP A 29 -2.42 16.03 19.46
C ASP A 29 -2.19 14.63 18.85
N LEU A 30 -1.04 14.40 18.24
CA LEU A 30 -0.65 13.07 17.75
C LEU A 30 -0.47 12.08 18.91
N THR A 31 0.12 12.52 20.02
CA THR A 31 0.29 11.69 21.22
C THR A 31 -1.07 11.29 21.76
N LYS A 32 -2.00 12.23 21.90
CA LYS A 32 -3.37 11.99 22.34
C LYS A 32 -4.08 10.98 21.45
N SER A 33 -4.12 11.21 20.15
CA SER A 33 -4.77 10.29 19.18
C SER A 33 -4.18 8.88 19.22
N LYS A 34 -2.85 8.76 19.33
CA LYS A 34 -2.17 7.47 19.49
C LYS A 34 -2.58 6.75 20.78
N ASP A 35 -2.61 7.47 21.90
CA ASP A 35 -2.88 6.85 23.22
C ASP A 35 -4.36 6.47 23.36
N GLU A 36 -5.29 7.31 22.91
CA GLU A 36 -6.72 6.97 22.83
C GLU A 36 -6.96 5.77 21.89
N GLY A 37 -6.37 5.78 20.70
CA GLY A 37 -6.47 4.67 19.78
C GLY A 37 -5.90 3.37 20.34
N ASN A 38 -4.78 3.42 21.06
CA ASN A 38 -4.19 2.26 21.73
C ASN A 38 -5.07 1.72 22.87
N ALA A 39 -5.72 2.59 23.65
CA ALA A 39 -6.64 2.19 24.70
C ALA A 39 -7.85 1.45 24.12
N LEU A 40 -8.49 2.03 23.11
CA LEU A 40 -9.61 1.41 22.39
C LEU A 40 -9.24 0.07 21.74
N TYR A 41 -8.03 0.00 21.16
CA TYR A 41 -7.52 -1.25 20.60
C TYR A 41 -7.39 -2.36 21.67
N LYS A 42 -6.87 -2.03 22.84
CA LYS A 42 -6.77 -2.98 23.97
C LYS A 42 -8.14 -3.46 24.44
N GLU A 43 -9.15 -2.58 24.40
CA GLU A 43 -10.55 -2.90 24.69
C GLU A 43 -11.25 -3.69 23.56
N LYS A 44 -10.53 -4.04 22.48
CA LYS A 44 -11.05 -4.71 21.29
C LYS A 44 -12.08 -3.88 20.48
N LYS A 45 -12.20 -2.59 20.76
CA LYS A 45 -13.01 -1.63 20.01
C LYS A 45 -12.27 -1.17 18.75
N ILE A 46 -12.10 -2.11 17.80
CA ILE A 46 -11.19 -1.93 16.65
C ILE A 46 -11.65 -0.79 15.72
N GLU A 47 -12.97 -0.64 15.52
CA GLU A 47 -13.49 0.45 14.66
C GLU A 47 -13.23 1.82 15.29
N GLU A 48 -13.49 1.99 16.58
CA GLU A 48 -13.24 3.24 17.29
C GLU A 48 -11.74 3.56 17.35
N ALA A 49 -10.89 2.55 17.60
CA ALA A 49 -9.43 2.69 17.54
C ALA A 49 -8.97 3.16 16.15
N ARG A 50 -9.52 2.57 15.10
CA ARG A 50 -9.25 2.94 13.71
C ARG A 50 -9.56 4.41 13.45
N LEU A 51 -10.72 4.90 13.92
CA LEU A 51 -11.12 6.30 13.77
C LEU A 51 -10.16 7.24 14.48
N LYS A 52 -9.70 6.89 15.68
CA LYS A 52 -8.72 7.69 16.44
C LYS A 52 -7.36 7.74 15.77
N PHE A 53 -6.86 6.60 15.27
CA PHE A 53 -5.62 6.60 14.48
C PHE A 53 -5.75 7.37 13.17
N LYS A 54 -6.92 7.29 12.50
CA LYS A 54 -7.19 8.05 11.28
C LYS A 54 -7.20 9.57 11.55
N GLU A 55 -7.89 10.01 12.61
CA GLU A 55 -7.91 11.40 13.05
C GLU A 55 -6.48 11.94 13.26
N GLY A 56 -5.65 11.20 14.00
CA GLY A 56 -4.26 11.59 14.24
C GLY A 56 -3.43 11.65 12.95
N TYR A 57 -3.60 10.67 12.06
CA TYR A 57 -2.85 10.65 10.81
C TYR A 57 -3.28 11.77 9.86
N ASP A 58 -4.57 12.04 9.72
CA ASP A 58 -5.09 13.14 8.89
C ASP A 58 -4.61 14.50 9.41
N LYS A 59 -4.52 14.65 10.74
CA LYS A 59 -3.95 15.84 11.35
C LYS A 59 -2.47 15.99 11.01
N PHE A 60 -1.70 14.91 11.06
CA PHE A 60 -0.31 14.92 10.64
C PHE A 60 -0.17 15.33 9.16
N GLU A 61 -0.94 14.72 8.23
CA GLU A 61 -0.86 15.05 6.80
C GLU A 61 -1.21 16.51 6.53
N ARG A 62 -2.16 17.09 7.28
CA ARG A 62 -2.61 18.47 7.12
C ARG A 62 -1.65 19.49 7.71
N ASP A 63 -1.12 19.23 8.90
CA ASP A 63 -0.47 20.25 9.72
C ASP A 63 1.07 20.17 9.67
N TYR A 64 1.64 18.97 9.51
CA TYR A 64 3.09 18.80 9.43
C TYR A 64 3.76 19.58 8.27
N PRO A 65 3.17 19.67 7.06
CA PRO A 65 3.75 20.47 5.99
C PRO A 65 3.78 22.00 6.28
N LYS A 66 2.93 22.49 7.19
CA LYS A 66 2.82 23.90 7.58
C LYS A 66 3.87 24.30 8.61
N LEU A 67 4.51 23.33 9.26
CA LEU A 67 5.56 23.61 10.23
C LEU A 67 6.78 24.23 9.56
N ASN A 68 7.31 25.30 10.15
CA ASN A 68 8.53 25.93 9.64
C ASN A 68 9.72 25.00 9.85
N LYS A 69 10.26 24.43 8.77
CA LYS A 69 11.38 23.47 8.80
C LYS A 69 12.74 24.14 9.02
N ASP A 70 12.83 25.46 8.91
CA ASP A 70 14.07 26.23 9.10
C ASP A 70 14.44 26.39 10.58
N SER A 71 13.47 26.19 11.48
CA SER A 71 13.80 26.12 12.90
C SER A 71 14.42 24.75 13.19
N SER A 72 15.69 24.78 13.54
CA SER A 72 16.62 23.66 13.79
C SER A 72 16.19 22.67 14.90
N ASN A 73 14.90 22.48 15.15
CA ASN A 73 14.41 21.58 16.18
C ASN A 73 14.36 20.13 15.69
N ASN A 74 15.55 19.61 15.39
CA ASN A 74 15.76 18.28 14.83
C ASN A 74 15.21 17.16 15.75
N LYS A 75 15.02 17.41 17.04
CA LYS A 75 14.51 16.45 18.03
C LYS A 75 12.97 16.32 17.94
N GLU A 76 12.25 17.44 18.02
CA GLU A 76 10.78 17.43 17.93
C GLU A 76 10.30 16.92 16.58
N ASN A 77 10.98 17.32 15.51
CA ASN A 77 10.68 16.81 14.17
C ASN A 77 10.83 15.28 14.08
N LYS A 78 11.90 14.71 14.63
CA LYS A 78 12.07 13.25 14.70
C LYS A 78 10.99 12.57 15.52
N GLU A 79 10.55 13.20 16.61
CA GLU A 79 9.51 12.66 17.49
C GLU A 79 8.15 12.65 16.79
N ILE A 80 7.76 13.73 16.10
CA ILE A 80 6.54 13.80 15.29
C ILE A 80 6.54 12.71 14.22
N LEU A 81 7.62 12.57 13.46
CA LEU A 81 7.73 11.53 12.42
C LEU A 81 7.64 10.12 13.00
N LEU A 82 8.22 9.89 14.18
CA LEU A 82 8.11 8.59 14.87
C LEU A 82 6.68 8.31 15.35
N LEU A 83 5.98 9.33 15.85
CA LEU A 83 4.57 9.21 16.24
C LEU A 83 3.68 8.93 15.03
N ALA A 84 3.84 9.71 13.96
CA ALA A 84 3.10 9.50 12.71
C ALA A 84 3.30 8.09 12.17
N LYS A 85 4.55 7.58 12.16
CA LYS A 85 4.85 6.20 11.82
C LYS A 85 4.09 5.18 12.67
N LYS A 86 4.05 5.39 14.00
CA LYS A 86 3.33 4.50 14.92
C LYS A 86 1.82 4.53 14.67
N ILE A 87 1.25 5.73 14.52
CA ILE A 87 -0.18 5.92 14.23
C ILE A 87 -0.55 5.24 12.91
N LEU A 88 0.18 5.50 11.84
CA LEU A 88 -0.06 4.94 10.52
C LEU A 88 0.04 3.41 10.53
N SER A 89 1.03 2.86 11.25
CA SER A 89 1.16 1.40 11.40
C SER A 89 -0.01 0.77 12.16
N ASN A 90 -0.54 1.45 13.20
CA ASN A 90 -1.69 0.98 13.95
C ASN A 90 -2.99 1.12 13.16
N LEU A 91 -3.13 2.18 12.37
CA LEU A 91 -4.24 2.37 11.44
C LEU A 91 -4.31 1.23 10.41
N ALA A 92 -3.18 0.92 9.76
CA ALA A 92 -3.10 -0.20 8.83
C ALA A 92 -3.41 -1.55 9.51
N LEU A 93 -2.99 -1.73 10.78
CA LEU A 93 -3.31 -2.93 11.56
C LEU A 93 -4.83 -3.04 11.82
N CYS A 94 -5.51 -1.94 12.16
CA CYS A 94 -6.95 -1.95 12.38
C CYS A 94 -7.71 -2.37 11.10
N PHE A 95 -7.34 -1.83 9.95
CA PHE A 95 -7.91 -2.25 8.66
C PHE A 95 -7.67 -3.75 8.39
N TYR A 96 -6.45 -4.22 8.64
CA TYR A 96 -6.13 -5.64 8.46
C TYR A 96 -6.99 -6.56 9.33
N ILE A 97 -7.17 -6.23 10.62
CA ILE A 97 -8.00 -7.00 11.56
C ILE A 97 -9.48 -7.03 11.10
N GLN A 98 -9.96 -5.93 10.55
CA GLN A 98 -11.30 -5.82 9.97
C GLN A 98 -11.44 -6.52 8.61
N LYS A 99 -10.40 -7.20 8.13
CA LYS A 99 -10.33 -7.85 6.82
C LYS A 99 -10.47 -6.88 5.63
N LYS A 100 -10.30 -5.58 5.86
CA LYS A 100 -10.22 -4.52 4.85
C LYS A 100 -8.79 -4.50 4.30
N TYR A 101 -8.45 -5.55 3.54
CA TYR A 101 -7.06 -5.79 3.12
C TYR A 101 -6.53 -4.76 2.12
N ILE A 102 -7.40 -4.19 1.28
CA ILE A 102 -7.01 -3.17 0.30
C ILE A 102 -6.56 -1.90 1.02
N GLU A 103 -7.36 -1.42 1.95
CA GLU A 103 -7.04 -0.23 2.75
C GLU A 103 -5.80 -0.47 3.63
N ALA A 104 -5.66 -1.67 4.21
CA ALA A 104 -4.45 -2.02 4.95
C ALA A 104 -3.19 -1.94 4.07
N ILE A 105 -3.28 -2.42 2.82
CA ILE A 105 -2.20 -2.35 1.83
C ILE A 105 -1.84 -0.89 1.52
N GLU A 106 -2.81 -0.03 1.29
CA GLU A 106 -2.58 1.39 0.98
C GLU A 106 -1.77 2.09 2.07
N TYR A 107 -2.16 1.90 3.35
CA TYR A 107 -1.45 2.51 4.48
C TYR A 107 -0.07 1.89 4.72
N ASP A 108 0.09 0.58 4.49
CA ASP A 108 1.39 -0.07 4.58
C ASP A 108 2.34 0.37 3.45
N MET A 109 1.82 0.58 2.25
CA MET A 109 2.61 1.13 1.14
C MET A 109 3.11 2.54 1.44
N LYS A 110 2.27 3.41 2.01
CA LYS A 110 2.69 4.74 2.50
C LYS A 110 3.84 4.63 3.52
N LEU A 111 3.76 3.66 4.44
CA LEU A 111 4.84 3.41 5.41
C LEU A 111 6.14 2.99 4.74
N LEU A 112 6.10 2.10 3.76
CA LEU A 112 7.29 1.60 3.08
C LEU A 112 7.97 2.66 2.20
N GLN A 113 7.26 3.69 1.72
CA GLN A 113 7.88 4.83 1.02
C GLN A 113 8.92 5.54 1.90
N SER A 114 8.63 5.71 3.19
CA SER A 114 9.55 6.36 4.14
C SER A 114 10.42 5.37 4.92
N TYR A 115 9.98 4.14 5.07
CA TYR A 115 10.62 3.10 5.88
C TYR A 115 10.64 1.75 5.13
N PRO A 116 11.45 1.59 4.06
CA PRO A 116 11.41 0.42 3.17
C PRO A 116 11.60 -0.93 3.88
N LYS A 117 12.35 -0.96 4.98
CA LYS A 117 12.66 -2.16 5.79
C LYS A 117 11.76 -2.30 7.02
N PHE A 118 10.56 -1.73 7.02
CA PHE A 118 9.66 -1.82 8.16
C PHE A 118 8.95 -3.17 8.20
N ALA A 119 9.48 -4.11 8.99
CA ALA A 119 9.05 -5.50 9.05
C ALA A 119 7.53 -5.68 9.26
N LYS A 120 6.89 -4.87 10.13
CA LYS A 120 5.44 -4.95 10.38
C LYS A 120 4.62 -4.75 9.11
N SER A 121 5.00 -3.78 8.27
CA SER A 121 4.34 -3.52 6.99
C SER A 121 4.61 -4.62 5.99
N LEU A 122 5.85 -5.09 5.85
CA LEU A 122 6.20 -6.18 4.94
C LEU A 122 5.40 -7.46 5.24
N VAL A 123 5.34 -7.84 6.53
CA VAL A 123 4.56 -9.02 6.97
C VAL A 123 3.07 -8.82 6.72
N ARG A 124 2.52 -7.63 6.98
CA ARG A 124 1.09 -7.37 6.77
C ARG A 124 0.74 -7.31 5.29
N LEU A 125 1.58 -6.74 4.44
CA LEU A 125 1.45 -6.77 2.99
C LEU A 125 1.47 -8.20 2.45
N PHE A 126 2.47 -9.00 2.84
CA PHE A 126 2.51 -10.42 2.51
C PHE A 126 1.21 -11.13 2.85
N ASN A 127 0.73 -10.98 4.09
CA ASN A 127 -0.49 -11.62 4.54
C ASN A 127 -1.75 -11.06 3.81
N SER A 128 -1.84 -9.75 3.58
CA SER A 128 -2.97 -9.13 2.90
C SER A 128 -3.08 -9.58 1.45
N TYR A 129 -1.97 -9.58 0.71
CA TYR A 129 -1.94 -10.07 -0.66
C TYR A 129 -2.22 -11.58 -0.74
N SER A 130 -1.74 -12.37 0.23
CA SER A 130 -2.08 -13.80 0.33
C SER A 130 -3.60 -14.01 0.55
N LYS A 131 -4.23 -13.20 1.41
CA LYS A 131 -5.69 -13.25 1.65
C LYS A 131 -6.51 -12.85 0.43
N LEU A 132 -5.99 -11.95 -0.39
CA LEU A 132 -6.59 -11.51 -1.65
C LEU A 132 -6.25 -12.45 -2.83
N ASN A 133 -5.57 -13.57 -2.60
CA ASN A 133 -5.06 -14.51 -3.61
C ASN A 133 -4.17 -13.85 -4.68
N LYS A 134 -3.53 -12.72 -4.35
CA LYS A 134 -2.55 -12.03 -5.21
C LYS A 134 -1.16 -12.61 -4.95
N ILE A 135 -0.93 -13.81 -5.46
CA ILE A 135 0.22 -14.66 -5.10
C ILE A 135 1.57 -14.00 -5.44
N GLN A 136 1.69 -13.37 -6.61
CA GLN A 136 2.93 -12.70 -7.05
C GLN A 136 3.33 -11.56 -6.10
N GLN A 137 2.37 -10.70 -5.74
CA GLN A 137 2.60 -9.60 -4.80
C GLN A 137 2.92 -10.14 -3.40
N ALA A 138 2.24 -11.19 -2.96
CA ALA A 138 2.55 -11.82 -1.69
C ALA A 138 4.00 -12.33 -1.65
N VAL A 139 4.44 -13.06 -2.69
CA VAL A 139 5.83 -13.53 -2.80
C VAL A 139 6.80 -12.35 -2.76
N TYR A 140 6.56 -11.30 -3.52
CA TYR A 140 7.43 -10.12 -3.55
C TYR A 140 7.65 -9.51 -2.16
N TYR A 141 6.59 -9.23 -1.39
CA TYR A 141 6.73 -8.68 -0.04
C TYR A 141 7.27 -9.69 0.98
N GLY A 142 7.01 -10.98 0.76
CA GLY A 142 7.61 -12.05 1.54
C GLY A 142 9.13 -12.12 1.35
N GLU A 143 9.62 -11.98 0.14
CA GLU A 143 11.05 -11.95 -0.19
C GLU A 143 11.74 -10.73 0.42
N LEU A 144 11.16 -9.54 0.29
CA LEU A 144 11.66 -8.33 0.97
C LEU A 144 11.74 -8.51 2.49
N PHE A 145 10.79 -9.22 3.10
CA PHE A 145 10.88 -9.56 4.52
C PHE A 145 12.04 -10.53 4.82
N LEU A 146 12.31 -11.51 3.95
CA LEU A 146 13.43 -12.45 4.13
C LEU A 146 14.80 -11.79 3.98
N GLU A 147 14.90 -10.63 3.34
CA GLU A 147 16.14 -9.84 3.25
C GLU A 147 16.46 -9.05 4.53
N LEU A 148 15.55 -8.99 5.50
CA LEU A 148 15.81 -8.35 6.78
C LEU A 148 16.81 -9.17 7.60
N ASP A 149 17.43 -8.52 8.60
CA ASP A 149 18.33 -9.19 9.53
C ASP A 149 17.64 -10.31 10.32
N GLN A 150 18.44 -11.28 10.78
CA GLN A 150 17.93 -12.48 11.46
C GLN A 150 17.15 -12.13 12.73
N GLU A 151 17.64 -11.19 13.54
CA GLU A 151 16.98 -10.78 14.78
C GLU A 151 15.56 -10.24 14.53
N THR A 152 15.43 -9.43 13.48
CA THR A 152 14.11 -8.91 13.06
C THR A 152 13.20 -10.03 12.58
N ARG A 153 13.69 -10.98 11.77
CA ARG A 153 12.89 -12.11 11.27
C ARG A 153 12.41 -13.02 12.39
N ASP A 154 13.23 -13.25 13.41
CA ASP A 154 12.90 -14.13 14.53
C ASP A 154 11.74 -13.62 15.39
N LYS A 155 11.49 -12.30 15.36
CA LYS A 155 10.30 -11.69 16.01
C LYS A 155 8.98 -12.09 15.32
N TYR A 156 9.03 -12.64 14.10
CA TYR A 156 7.87 -13.03 13.30
C TYR A 156 7.90 -14.53 12.98
N LYS A 157 7.88 -15.37 14.02
CA LYS A 157 7.93 -16.82 13.88
C LYS A 157 6.86 -17.33 12.91
N GLY A 158 7.26 -18.24 12.04
CA GLY A 158 6.38 -18.90 11.07
C GLY A 158 6.15 -18.14 9.76
N ILE A 159 6.51 -16.84 9.65
CA ILE A 159 6.36 -16.11 8.37
C ILE A 159 7.28 -16.70 7.31
N GLN A 160 8.52 -17.08 7.65
CA GLN A 160 9.47 -17.67 6.69
C GLN A 160 8.89 -18.93 6.02
N ASN A 161 8.24 -19.82 6.80
CA ASN A 161 7.62 -21.03 6.25
C ASN A 161 6.43 -20.69 5.34
N LYS A 162 5.58 -19.72 5.75
CA LYS A 162 4.47 -19.26 4.92
C LYS A 162 4.95 -18.65 3.60
N VAL A 163 6.04 -17.90 3.61
CA VAL A 163 6.63 -17.36 2.38
C VAL A 163 7.05 -18.48 1.45
N LYS A 164 7.75 -19.51 1.97
CA LYS A 164 8.14 -20.70 1.18
C LYS A 164 6.93 -21.43 0.59
N GLU A 165 5.87 -21.62 1.36
CA GLU A 165 4.62 -22.24 0.88
C GLU A 165 4.00 -21.45 -0.28
N VAL A 166 3.93 -20.12 -0.14
CA VAL A 166 3.37 -19.25 -1.21
C VAL A 166 4.28 -19.22 -2.43
N GLN A 167 5.62 -19.28 -2.26
CA GLN A 167 6.57 -19.40 -3.37
C GLN A 167 6.40 -20.73 -4.13
N LEU A 168 6.19 -21.83 -3.44
CA LEU A 168 5.92 -23.14 -4.07
C LEU A 168 4.62 -23.06 -4.89
N LYS A 169 3.56 -22.52 -4.31
CA LYS A 169 2.29 -22.32 -5.02
C LYS A 169 2.46 -21.47 -6.29
N LEU A 170 3.27 -20.42 -6.25
CA LEU A 170 3.56 -19.61 -7.43
C LEU A 170 4.26 -20.42 -8.53
N LYS A 171 5.24 -21.24 -8.15
CA LYS A 171 5.94 -22.12 -9.11
C LYS A 171 5.00 -23.14 -9.76
N GLU A 172 4.06 -23.71 -9.01
CA GLU A 172 3.04 -24.62 -9.53
C GLU A 172 2.15 -23.91 -10.56
N ILE A 173 1.62 -22.73 -10.23
CA ILE A 173 0.82 -21.91 -11.16
C ILE A 173 1.61 -21.64 -12.45
N GLN A 174 2.85 -21.17 -12.33
CA GLN A 174 3.69 -20.88 -13.50
C GLN A 174 3.98 -22.12 -14.36
N LYS A 175 4.10 -23.29 -13.74
CA LYS A 175 4.27 -24.55 -14.46
C LYS A 175 3.00 -24.92 -15.23
N GLU A 176 1.84 -24.85 -14.58
CA GLU A 176 0.54 -25.12 -15.22
C GLU A 176 0.28 -24.19 -16.42
N GLU A 177 0.57 -22.90 -16.26
CA GLU A 177 0.45 -21.91 -17.35
C GLU A 177 1.37 -22.25 -18.53
N LYS A 178 2.63 -22.63 -18.26
CA LYS A 178 3.59 -23.03 -19.31
C LYS A 178 3.13 -24.32 -20.03
N ASP A 179 2.62 -25.28 -19.30
CA ASP A 179 2.16 -26.54 -19.87
C ASP A 179 0.89 -26.32 -20.72
N LYS A 180 -0.01 -25.42 -20.28
CA LYS A 180 -1.16 -24.99 -21.07
C LYS A 180 -0.75 -24.32 -22.37
N ILE A 181 0.18 -23.37 -22.33
CA ILE A 181 0.69 -22.67 -23.52
C ILE A 181 1.30 -23.69 -24.50
N LYS A 182 2.13 -24.63 -24.02
CA LYS A 182 2.71 -25.69 -24.88
C LYS A 182 1.65 -26.54 -25.54
N LYS A 183 0.61 -26.92 -24.79
CA LYS A 183 -0.52 -27.71 -25.32
C LYS A 183 -1.28 -26.94 -26.39
N ASP A 184 -1.58 -25.68 -26.15
CA ASP A 184 -2.29 -24.82 -27.09
C ASP A 184 -1.45 -24.56 -28.34
N PHE A 185 -0.13 -24.33 -28.19
CA PHE A 185 0.81 -24.20 -29.30
C PHE A 185 0.82 -25.46 -30.17
N GLY A 186 0.95 -26.65 -29.55
CA GLY A 186 0.91 -27.91 -30.28
C GLY A 186 -0.39 -28.15 -31.01
N LYS A 187 -1.51 -27.77 -30.39
CA LYS A 187 -2.86 -27.98 -30.95
C LYS A 187 -3.18 -27.07 -32.14
N TYR A 188 -2.78 -25.81 -32.09
CA TYR A 188 -3.20 -24.80 -33.07
C TYR A 188 -2.10 -24.34 -34.01
N VAL A 189 -0.90 -24.11 -33.51
CA VAL A 189 0.18 -23.52 -34.29
C VAL A 189 0.87 -24.56 -35.16
N VAL A 190 1.15 -25.76 -34.65
CA VAL A 190 1.83 -26.81 -35.41
C VAL A 190 1.03 -27.24 -36.63
N PRO A 191 -0.28 -27.54 -36.58
CA PRO A 191 -1.07 -27.85 -37.77
C PRO A 191 -1.11 -26.70 -38.79
N LEU A 192 -1.19 -25.46 -38.32
CA LEU A 192 -1.18 -24.27 -39.19
C LEU A 192 0.14 -24.14 -39.97
N VAL A 193 1.25 -24.36 -39.29
CA VAL A 193 2.59 -24.33 -39.91
C VAL A 193 2.73 -25.42 -40.95
N ILE A 194 2.27 -26.65 -40.64
CA ILE A 194 2.29 -27.76 -41.59
C ILE A 194 1.45 -27.44 -42.83
N LEU A 195 0.25 -26.87 -42.62
CA LEU A 195 -0.62 -26.45 -43.74
C LEU A 195 0.06 -25.38 -44.61
N CYS A 196 0.69 -24.37 -44.00
CA CYS A 196 1.42 -23.33 -44.75
C CYS A 196 2.56 -23.91 -45.58
N ILE A 197 3.34 -24.86 -45.03
CA ILE A 197 4.42 -25.53 -45.74
C ILE A 197 3.86 -26.33 -46.90
N ALA A 198 2.78 -27.07 -46.73
CA ALA A 198 2.14 -27.84 -47.78
C ALA A 198 1.64 -26.95 -48.94
N VAL A 199 1.00 -25.83 -48.61
CA VAL A 199 0.53 -24.86 -49.62
C VAL A 199 1.70 -24.22 -50.37
N LEU A 200 2.76 -23.84 -49.68
CA LEU A 200 3.96 -23.29 -50.33
C LEU A 200 4.63 -24.32 -51.24
N GLY A 201 4.74 -25.57 -50.80
CA GLY A 201 5.27 -26.66 -51.63
C GLY A 201 4.45 -26.91 -52.89
N TYR A 202 3.11 -26.90 -52.76
CA TYR A 202 2.22 -27.00 -53.91
C TYR A 202 2.38 -25.84 -54.89
N LEU A 203 2.48 -24.61 -54.43
CA LEU A 203 2.65 -23.42 -55.27
C LEU A 203 4.00 -23.42 -55.99
N LEU A 204 5.07 -23.92 -55.34
CA LEU A 204 6.39 -24.04 -55.94
C LEU A 204 6.44 -25.14 -57.01
N SER A 205 5.81 -26.29 -56.79
CA SER A 205 5.74 -27.38 -57.76
C SER A 205 5.02 -26.94 -59.05
N ARG A 206 3.90 -26.21 -58.91
CA ARG A 206 3.13 -25.70 -60.06
C ARG A 206 3.88 -24.64 -60.87
N LYS A 207 4.79 -23.88 -60.24
CA LYS A 207 5.62 -22.88 -60.96
C LYS A 207 6.73 -23.52 -61.80
N ASN A 208 7.11 -24.76 -61.53
CA ASN A 208 8.14 -25.50 -62.27
C ASN A 208 7.54 -26.31 -63.44
N GLU A 209 6.22 -26.34 -63.61
CA GLU A 209 5.53 -27.01 -64.75
C GLU A 209 5.20 -26.04 -65.91
N HIS A 210 5.59 -24.79 -65.81
CA HIS A 210 5.50 -23.75 -66.85
C HIS A 210 6.87 -23.21 -67.17
#